data_f37d6a2af9e19fc8db4675659ac13ab1
#
_entry.id   f37d6a2af9e19fc8db4675659ac13ab1
#
_cell.length_a   1.000
_cell.length_b   1.000
_cell.length_c   1.000
_cell.angle_alpha   90.00
_cell.angle_beta   90.00
_cell.angle_gamma   90.00
#
_symmetry.space_group_name_H-M   'P 1'
#
loop_
_entity.id
_entity.type
_entity.pdbx_description
1 polymer ?
#
loop_
_entity_poly.entity_id
_entity_poly.type
_entity_poly.pdbx_seq_one_letter_code
_entity_poly.pdbx_strand_id
1 'polypeptide(L)'
;RQLRYGVQSPIKVRPIDNDRYEIVYGERRYRASLAAGKPCIPAYIQSMTDEEAEICAVTENMQRADFSPFEEAAIFRRYAEEKDWSIARIAETFSKSETYIRKRLNLTCLIEPFADLLRRNDISLEVAFELAKYDEQVQTEVYTEHFAGKEWGSWIGIKAKDLAKRLYERYACKLENYSFDKSDCETCLLYTSPSPRDG
;
A
#
# COMPACT_ATOMS: atom_id res chain seq x y z
N ARG A 1 13.66 26.96 2.74
CA ARG A 1 14.88 26.52 3.46
C ARG A 1 16.06 26.29 2.51
N GLN A 2 15.84 25.71 1.32
CA GLN A 2 16.92 25.45 0.33
C GLN A 2 17.57 26.70 -0.23
N LEU A 3 16.86 27.83 -0.30
CA LEU A 3 17.39 29.10 -0.81
C LEU A 3 18.52 29.71 0.05
N ARG A 4 18.53 29.43 1.36
CA ARG A 4 19.53 30.01 2.30
C ARG A 4 20.77 29.13 2.49
N TYR A 5 20.62 27.79 2.47
CA TYR A 5 21.70 26.87 2.84
C TYR A 5 22.15 25.94 1.69
N GLY A 6 21.58 26.11 0.50
CA GLY A 6 21.83 25.23 -0.63
C GLY A 6 21.13 23.87 -0.49
N VAL A 7 21.42 22.96 -1.42
CA VAL A 7 20.89 21.58 -1.40
C VAL A 7 21.73 20.75 -0.45
N GLN A 8 21.18 20.36 0.68
CA GLN A 8 21.86 19.54 1.68
C GLN A 8 21.88 18.04 1.34
N SER A 9 20.86 17.57 0.60
CA SER A 9 20.78 16.17 0.17
C SER A 9 20.94 16.09 -1.34
N PRO A 10 21.94 15.34 -1.86
CA PRO A 10 22.16 15.22 -3.30
C PRO A 10 20.96 14.57 -4.00
N ILE A 11 20.79 14.87 -5.29
CA ILE A 11 19.89 14.14 -6.17
C ILE A 11 20.57 12.86 -6.65
N LYS A 12 19.79 11.90 -7.16
CA LYS A 12 20.35 10.70 -7.80
C LYS A 12 20.10 10.76 -9.31
N VAL A 13 21.16 10.52 -10.06
CA VAL A 13 21.13 10.53 -11.53
C VAL A 13 21.81 9.30 -12.09
N ARG A 14 21.39 8.88 -13.28
CA ARG A 14 22.10 7.86 -14.07
C ARG A 14 22.61 8.46 -15.37
N PRO A 15 23.77 8.02 -15.87
CA PRO A 15 24.26 8.43 -17.17
C PRO A 15 23.34 7.88 -18.29
N ILE A 16 23.10 8.70 -19.30
CA ILE A 16 22.47 8.35 -20.56
C ILE A 16 23.40 8.77 -21.70
N ASP A 17 23.04 8.49 -22.94
CA ASP A 17 23.88 8.80 -24.10
C ASP A 17 24.24 10.30 -24.18
N ASN A 18 25.42 10.60 -24.80
CA ASN A 18 25.91 11.95 -25.05
C ASN A 18 26.20 12.82 -23.83
N ASP A 19 26.90 12.30 -22.82
CA ASP A 19 27.27 13.01 -21.57
C ASP A 19 26.09 13.67 -20.84
N ARG A 20 24.89 13.13 -21.02
CA ARG A 20 23.69 13.57 -20.31
C ARG A 20 23.36 12.64 -19.14
N TYR A 21 22.61 13.19 -18.21
CA TYR A 21 22.15 12.46 -17.03
C TYR A 21 20.64 12.53 -16.91
N GLU A 22 20.03 11.42 -16.55
CA GLU A 22 18.63 11.35 -16.19
C GLU A 22 18.48 11.38 -14.68
N ILE A 23 17.53 12.18 -14.19
CA ILE A 23 17.24 12.25 -12.75
C ILE A 23 16.40 11.06 -12.37
N VAL A 24 16.94 10.20 -11.49
CA VAL A 24 16.24 9.04 -10.94
C VAL A 24 15.32 9.48 -9.79
N TYR A 25 15.85 10.32 -8.87
CA TYR A 25 15.02 10.99 -7.87
C TYR A 25 15.62 12.33 -7.44
N GLY A 26 14.77 13.20 -6.88
CA GLY A 26 15.16 14.52 -6.41
C GLY A 26 14.79 15.67 -7.36
N GLU A 27 13.86 15.46 -8.28
CA GLU A 27 13.37 16.43 -9.26
C GLU A 27 12.98 17.77 -8.63
N ARG A 28 12.29 17.77 -7.48
CA ARG A 28 11.90 19.00 -6.77
C ARG A 28 13.12 19.80 -6.31
N ARG A 29 14.20 19.12 -5.89
CA ARG A 29 15.48 19.75 -5.49
C ARG A 29 16.19 20.37 -6.69
N TYR A 30 16.20 19.65 -7.81
CA TYR A 30 16.74 20.13 -9.07
C TYR A 30 16.01 21.40 -9.53
N ARG A 31 14.68 21.35 -9.64
CA ARG A 31 13.88 22.52 -10.06
C ARG A 31 14.04 23.71 -9.12
N ALA A 32 14.11 23.49 -7.82
CA ALA A 32 14.35 24.54 -6.85
C ALA A 32 15.75 25.17 -6.99
N SER A 33 16.78 24.37 -7.30
CA SER A 33 18.14 24.86 -7.56
C SER A 33 18.20 25.68 -8.84
N LEU A 34 17.53 25.23 -9.89
CA LEU A 34 17.42 25.95 -11.16
C LEU A 34 16.73 27.30 -10.96
N ALA A 35 15.60 27.33 -10.27
CA ALA A 35 14.86 28.55 -9.95
C ALA A 35 15.67 29.53 -9.06
N ALA A 36 16.58 29.00 -8.25
CA ALA A 36 17.49 29.79 -7.43
C ALA A 36 18.76 30.26 -8.17
N GLY A 37 18.86 29.98 -9.49
CA GLY A 37 20.02 30.39 -10.32
C GLY A 37 21.32 29.70 -9.92
N LYS A 38 21.26 28.49 -9.30
CA LYS A 38 22.47 27.76 -8.90
C LYS A 38 23.12 27.12 -10.12
N PRO A 39 24.45 27.30 -10.33
CA PRO A 39 25.13 26.74 -11.50
C PRO A 39 25.31 25.22 -11.44
N CYS A 40 25.23 24.61 -10.26
CA CYS A 40 25.36 23.18 -10.05
C CYS A 40 24.56 22.71 -8.85
N ILE A 41 24.28 21.41 -8.82
CA ILE A 41 23.63 20.70 -7.72
C ILE A 41 24.42 19.42 -7.38
N PRO A 42 24.60 19.10 -6.08
CA PRO A 42 25.22 17.81 -5.73
C PRO A 42 24.39 16.64 -6.23
N ALA A 43 25.05 15.67 -6.87
CA ALA A 43 24.40 14.47 -7.40
C ALA A 43 25.20 13.21 -7.14
N TYR A 44 24.51 12.10 -6.83
CA TYR A 44 25.07 10.76 -6.90
C TYR A 44 24.86 10.23 -8.32
N ILE A 45 25.95 9.87 -8.98
CA ILE A 45 25.92 9.29 -10.32
C ILE A 45 26.08 7.78 -10.17
N GLN A 46 25.13 7.02 -10.68
CA GLN A 46 25.15 5.55 -10.67
C GLN A 46 24.56 5.02 -11.95
N SER A 47 25.32 4.15 -12.66
CA SER A 47 24.79 3.39 -13.80
C SER A 47 23.76 2.38 -13.31
N MET A 48 22.61 2.33 -13.97
CA MET A 48 21.51 1.42 -13.66
C MET A 48 20.60 1.25 -14.86
N THR A 49 19.93 0.10 -14.91
CA THR A 49 18.90 -0.20 -15.91
C THR A 49 17.64 0.65 -15.67
N ASP A 50 16.71 0.62 -16.63
CA ASP A 50 15.42 1.32 -16.47
C ASP A 50 14.60 0.77 -15.31
N GLU A 51 14.62 -0.56 -15.13
CA GLU A 51 13.93 -1.22 -14.01
C GLU A 51 14.51 -0.81 -12.65
N GLU A 52 15.84 -0.80 -12.52
CA GLU A 52 16.52 -0.36 -11.30
C GLU A 52 16.28 1.11 -10.99
N ALA A 53 16.25 1.97 -12.03
CA ALA A 53 15.96 3.38 -11.86
C ALA A 53 14.51 3.61 -11.39
N GLU A 54 13.55 2.88 -11.98
CA GLU A 54 12.14 2.91 -11.57
C GLU A 54 11.98 2.47 -10.10
N ILE A 55 12.55 1.31 -9.72
CA ILE A 55 12.51 0.80 -8.35
C ILE A 55 13.11 1.81 -7.37
N CYS A 56 14.24 2.41 -7.72
CA CYS A 56 14.93 3.37 -6.89
C CYS A 56 14.07 4.63 -6.67
N ALA A 57 13.44 5.15 -7.72
CA ALA A 57 12.54 6.30 -7.66
C ALA A 57 11.28 6.01 -6.81
N VAL A 58 10.67 4.85 -7.01
CA VAL A 58 9.51 4.40 -6.26
C VAL A 58 9.86 4.22 -4.77
N THR A 59 10.99 3.59 -4.47
CA THR A 59 11.43 3.36 -3.08
C THR A 59 11.69 4.67 -2.35
N GLU A 60 12.31 5.66 -3.00
CA GLU A 60 12.49 7.00 -2.41
C GLU A 60 11.16 7.67 -2.12
N ASN A 61 10.22 7.59 -3.06
CA ASN A 61 8.90 8.19 -2.89
C ASN A 61 8.10 7.54 -1.74
N MET A 62 8.21 6.21 -1.57
CA MET A 62 7.58 5.48 -0.46
C MET A 62 8.14 5.85 0.92
N GLN A 63 9.34 6.44 0.99
CA GLN A 63 9.94 6.89 2.27
C GLN A 63 9.42 8.26 2.71
N ARG A 64 8.57 8.91 1.93
CA ARG A 64 8.00 10.20 2.32
C ARG A 64 6.98 10.03 3.43
N ALA A 65 6.96 11.01 4.35
CA ALA A 65 6.07 10.98 5.51
C ALA A 65 4.56 11.06 5.14
N ASP A 66 4.26 11.58 3.96
CA ASP A 66 2.90 11.76 3.44
C ASP A 66 2.45 10.62 2.49
N PHE A 67 3.25 9.55 2.36
CA PHE A 67 2.93 8.43 1.50
C PHE A 67 1.83 7.55 2.11
N SER A 68 0.72 7.45 1.41
CA SER A 68 -0.47 6.78 1.94
C SER A 68 -0.44 5.26 1.73
N PRO A 69 -1.15 4.48 2.59
CA PRO A 69 -1.31 3.04 2.40
C PRO A 69 -1.95 2.65 1.06
N PHE A 70 -2.79 3.49 0.49
CA PHE A 70 -3.41 3.27 -0.81
C PHE A 70 -2.44 3.47 -1.98
N GLU A 71 -1.57 4.49 -1.89
CA GLU A 71 -0.51 4.69 -2.89
C GLU A 71 0.45 3.51 -2.90
N GLU A 72 0.80 2.98 -1.71
CA GLU A 72 1.62 1.79 -1.58
C GLU A 72 0.95 0.55 -2.18
N ALA A 73 -0.35 0.35 -1.88
CA ALA A 73 -1.15 -0.72 -2.46
C ALA A 73 -1.22 -0.64 -4.00
N ALA A 74 -1.42 0.56 -4.55
CA ALA A 74 -1.46 0.80 -6.00
C ALA A 74 -0.12 0.47 -6.68
N ILE A 75 1.01 0.80 -6.03
CA ILE A 75 2.33 0.43 -6.52
C ILE A 75 2.50 -1.08 -6.57
N PHE A 76 2.22 -1.80 -5.46
CA PHE A 76 2.36 -3.26 -5.42
C PHE A 76 1.44 -3.95 -6.42
N ARG A 77 0.22 -3.43 -6.59
CA ARG A 77 -0.72 -3.91 -7.59
C ARG A 77 -0.19 -3.75 -9.01
N ARG A 78 0.39 -2.59 -9.33
CA ARG A 78 1.02 -2.35 -10.63
C ARG A 78 2.14 -3.35 -10.91
N TYR A 79 3.02 -3.64 -9.94
CA TYR A 79 4.09 -4.63 -10.13
C TYR A 79 3.53 -6.06 -10.28
N ALA A 80 2.46 -6.41 -9.57
CA ALA A 80 1.84 -7.72 -9.67
C ALA A 80 1.10 -7.91 -11.01
N GLU A 81 0.29 -6.93 -11.44
CA GLU A 81 -0.60 -7.06 -12.60
C GLU A 81 0.09 -6.69 -13.92
N GLU A 82 0.88 -5.59 -13.97
CA GLU A 82 1.47 -5.11 -15.21
C GLU A 82 2.83 -5.73 -15.51
N LYS A 83 3.59 -6.09 -14.47
CA LYS A 83 4.93 -6.69 -14.61
C LYS A 83 4.96 -8.19 -14.32
N ASP A 84 3.81 -8.77 -13.95
CA ASP A 84 3.66 -10.19 -13.59
C ASP A 84 4.67 -10.66 -12.53
N TRP A 85 4.91 -9.81 -11.53
CA TRP A 85 5.80 -10.14 -10.43
C TRP A 85 5.10 -10.95 -9.35
N SER A 86 5.76 -12.00 -8.89
CA SER A 86 5.28 -12.74 -7.71
C SER A 86 5.32 -11.87 -6.44
N ILE A 87 4.47 -12.21 -5.48
CA ILE A 87 4.46 -11.54 -4.16
C ILE A 87 5.84 -11.61 -3.49
N ALA A 88 6.54 -12.75 -3.62
CA ALA A 88 7.88 -12.93 -3.08
C ALA A 88 8.88 -11.95 -3.72
N ARG A 89 8.85 -11.77 -5.05
CA ARG A 89 9.72 -10.82 -5.74
C ARG A 89 9.44 -9.37 -5.31
N ILE A 90 8.16 -8.98 -5.19
CA ILE A 90 7.77 -7.65 -4.70
C ILE A 90 8.30 -7.44 -3.27
N ALA A 91 8.09 -8.43 -2.39
CA ALA A 91 8.53 -8.38 -1.00
C ALA A 91 10.06 -8.20 -0.88
N GLU A 92 10.83 -8.98 -1.61
CA GLU A 92 12.30 -8.87 -1.68
C GLU A 92 12.73 -7.49 -2.19
N THR A 93 12.18 -7.05 -3.33
CA THR A 93 12.55 -5.78 -3.98
C THR A 93 12.32 -4.57 -3.06
N PHE A 94 11.19 -4.51 -2.38
CA PHE A 94 10.84 -3.40 -1.50
C PHE A 94 11.22 -3.62 -0.03
N SER A 95 11.95 -4.70 0.30
CA SER A 95 12.39 -5.05 1.66
C SER A 95 11.22 -5.10 2.65
N LYS A 96 10.13 -5.76 2.24
CA LYS A 96 8.92 -6.00 3.05
C LYS A 96 8.67 -7.49 3.20
N SER A 97 7.84 -7.90 4.16
CA SER A 97 7.37 -9.28 4.22
C SER A 97 6.25 -9.53 3.20
N GLU A 98 6.11 -10.78 2.73
CA GLU A 98 4.99 -11.15 1.86
C GLU A 98 3.63 -10.86 2.50
N THR A 99 3.50 -11.12 3.82
CA THR A 99 2.29 -10.78 4.57
C THR A 99 1.97 -9.29 4.51
N TYR A 100 3.00 -8.43 4.57
CA TYR A 100 2.82 -6.99 4.41
C TYR A 100 2.29 -6.65 3.02
N ILE A 101 2.90 -7.20 1.96
CA ILE A 101 2.45 -6.97 0.57
C ILE A 101 1.00 -7.41 0.38
N ARG A 102 0.65 -8.63 0.85
CA ARG A 102 -0.73 -9.15 0.75
C ARG A 102 -1.74 -8.24 1.45
N LYS A 103 -1.43 -7.78 2.67
CA LYS A 103 -2.30 -6.85 3.40
C LYS A 103 -2.50 -5.53 2.65
N ARG A 104 -1.45 -4.99 2.03
CA ARG A 104 -1.56 -3.78 1.21
C ARG A 104 -2.40 -4.01 -0.04
N LEU A 105 -2.16 -5.11 -0.76
CA LEU A 105 -2.97 -5.47 -1.93
C LEU A 105 -4.44 -5.61 -1.59
N ASN A 106 -4.78 -6.19 -0.45
CA ASN A 106 -6.17 -6.32 -0.01
C ASN A 106 -6.88 -4.96 0.18
N LEU A 107 -6.16 -3.86 0.48
CA LEU A 107 -6.77 -2.53 0.54
C LEU A 107 -7.39 -2.08 -0.79
N THR A 108 -6.96 -2.64 -1.91
CA THR A 108 -7.56 -2.33 -3.22
C THR A 108 -8.98 -2.92 -3.37
N CYS A 109 -9.36 -3.86 -2.49
CA CYS A 109 -10.70 -4.45 -2.43
C CYS A 109 -11.65 -3.68 -1.51
N LEU A 110 -11.18 -2.61 -0.86
CA LEU A 110 -11.99 -1.81 0.05
C LEU A 110 -12.94 -0.91 -0.75
N ILE A 111 -14.22 -0.91 -0.40
CA ILE A 111 -15.19 0.00 -1.04
C ILE A 111 -14.86 1.46 -0.71
N GLU A 112 -15.21 2.36 -1.63
CA GLU A 112 -14.84 3.79 -1.50
C GLU A 112 -15.32 4.44 -0.20
N PRO A 113 -16.54 4.17 0.33
CA PRO A 113 -16.95 4.74 1.62
C PRO A 113 -16.01 4.40 2.78
N PHE A 114 -15.48 3.17 2.85
CA PHE A 114 -14.49 2.79 3.86
C PHE A 114 -13.10 3.37 3.57
N ALA A 115 -12.72 3.47 2.31
CA ALA A 115 -11.49 4.16 1.92
C ALA A 115 -11.50 5.63 2.37
N ASP A 116 -12.64 6.31 2.26
CA ASP A 116 -12.81 7.68 2.74
C ASP A 116 -12.74 7.79 4.27
N LEU A 117 -13.34 6.85 5.00
CA LEU A 117 -13.20 6.79 6.45
C LEU A 117 -11.74 6.60 6.88
N LEU A 118 -10.99 5.75 6.17
CA LEU A 118 -9.57 5.55 6.44
C LEU A 118 -8.74 6.82 6.13
N ARG A 119 -9.01 7.51 5.01
CA ARG A 119 -8.33 8.77 4.65
C ARG A 119 -8.56 9.88 5.69
N ARG A 120 -9.74 9.90 6.32
CA ARG A 120 -10.08 10.85 7.38
C ARG A 120 -9.62 10.43 8.77
N ASN A 121 -9.03 9.23 8.90
CA ASN A 121 -8.66 8.60 10.18
C ASN A 121 -9.88 8.30 11.10
N ASP A 122 -11.08 8.15 10.53
CA ASP A 122 -12.29 7.73 11.26
C ASP A 122 -12.24 6.23 11.60
N ILE A 123 -11.50 5.45 10.81
CA ILE A 123 -11.15 4.05 11.10
C ILE A 123 -9.64 3.86 11.04
N SER A 124 -9.14 2.87 11.80
CA SER A 124 -7.71 2.52 11.73
C SER A 124 -7.38 1.65 10.53
N LEU A 125 -6.10 1.59 10.17
CA LEU A 125 -5.62 0.74 9.09
C LEU A 125 -5.90 -0.75 9.35
N GLU A 126 -5.81 -1.19 10.60
CA GLU A 126 -6.12 -2.57 11.00
C GLU A 126 -7.60 -2.89 10.79
N VAL A 127 -8.50 -1.94 11.06
CA VAL A 127 -9.94 -2.04 10.78
C VAL A 127 -10.17 -2.16 9.27
N ALA A 128 -9.50 -1.34 8.48
CA ALA A 128 -9.58 -1.42 7.02
C ALA A 128 -9.11 -2.78 6.48
N PHE A 129 -8.04 -3.35 7.03
CA PHE A 129 -7.59 -4.70 6.66
C PHE A 129 -8.60 -5.78 6.99
N GLU A 130 -9.32 -5.67 8.11
CA GLU A 130 -10.38 -6.62 8.44
C GLU A 130 -11.57 -6.51 7.48
N LEU A 131 -12.00 -5.30 7.14
CA LEU A 131 -13.09 -5.07 6.19
C LEU A 131 -12.74 -5.56 4.78
N ALA A 132 -11.51 -5.32 4.32
CA ALA A 132 -11.05 -5.71 2.99
C ALA A 132 -10.97 -7.23 2.76
N LYS A 133 -11.16 -8.06 3.79
CA LYS A 133 -11.26 -9.52 3.67
C LYS A 133 -12.61 -9.99 3.11
N TYR A 134 -13.62 -9.13 3.12
CA TYR A 134 -14.98 -9.43 2.72
C TYR A 134 -15.28 -8.82 1.36
N ASP A 135 -16.23 -9.42 0.65
CA ASP A 135 -16.67 -8.92 -0.65
C ASP A 135 -17.39 -7.57 -0.56
N GLU A 136 -17.61 -6.95 -1.71
CA GLU A 136 -18.25 -5.64 -1.81
C GLU A 136 -19.66 -5.61 -1.21
N GLN A 137 -20.42 -6.72 -1.35
CA GLN A 137 -21.78 -6.82 -0.84
C GLN A 137 -21.78 -6.75 0.69
N VAL A 138 -20.95 -7.57 1.35
CA VAL A 138 -20.81 -7.57 2.81
C VAL A 138 -20.29 -6.22 3.32
N GLN A 139 -19.28 -5.66 2.66
CA GLN A 139 -18.76 -4.34 3.03
C GLN A 139 -19.84 -3.26 2.94
N THR A 140 -20.67 -3.27 1.89
CA THR A 140 -21.76 -2.30 1.68
C THR A 140 -22.84 -2.44 2.75
N GLU A 141 -23.21 -3.66 3.10
CA GLU A 141 -24.16 -3.94 4.18
C GLU A 141 -23.64 -3.42 5.53
N VAL A 142 -22.41 -3.77 5.88
CA VAL A 142 -21.75 -3.33 7.12
C VAL A 142 -21.63 -1.81 7.18
N TYR A 143 -21.27 -1.16 6.07
CA TYR A 143 -21.20 0.29 6.00
C TYR A 143 -22.55 0.92 6.27
N THR A 144 -23.59 0.48 5.55
CA THR A 144 -24.95 1.04 5.63
C THR A 144 -25.53 0.86 7.03
N GLU A 145 -25.30 -0.29 7.67
CA GLU A 145 -25.88 -0.58 8.97
C GLU A 145 -25.13 0.08 10.12
N HIS A 146 -23.81 0.22 10.03
CA HIS A 146 -22.98 0.53 11.20
C HIS A 146 -22.07 1.75 11.05
N PHE A 147 -21.85 2.27 9.85
CA PHE A 147 -20.96 3.41 9.62
C PHE A 147 -21.63 4.61 8.97
N ALA A 148 -22.73 4.42 8.25
CA ALA A 148 -23.43 5.51 7.56
C ALA A 148 -24.25 6.36 8.54
N GLY A 149 -23.65 7.42 9.07
CA GLY A 149 -24.39 8.57 9.66
C GLY A 149 -25.19 8.34 10.92
N LYS A 150 -24.96 7.25 11.67
CA LYS A 150 -25.72 6.97 12.90
C LYS A 150 -24.96 7.43 14.15
N GLU A 151 -25.51 8.38 14.91
CA GLU A 151 -24.98 8.76 16.22
C GLU A 151 -25.05 7.61 17.24
N TRP A 152 -26.07 6.75 17.14
CA TRP A 152 -26.27 5.61 18.02
C TRP A 152 -26.03 4.28 17.30
N GLY A 153 -25.15 3.46 17.88
CA GLY A 153 -24.82 2.14 17.31
C GLY A 153 -23.76 2.16 16.23
N SER A 154 -23.13 3.31 15.99
CA SER A 154 -22.00 3.42 15.05
C SER A 154 -20.79 2.60 15.51
N TRP A 155 -20.12 1.98 14.54
CA TRP A 155 -18.85 1.28 14.78
C TRP A 155 -17.63 2.15 14.49
N ILE A 156 -17.79 3.44 14.29
CA ILE A 156 -16.66 4.38 14.20
C ILE A 156 -15.86 4.29 15.51
N GLY A 157 -14.54 4.09 15.40
CA GLY A 157 -13.66 3.88 16.55
C GLY A 157 -13.63 2.45 17.11
N ILE A 158 -14.32 1.48 16.48
CA ILE A 158 -14.23 0.06 16.85
C ILE A 158 -12.79 -0.44 16.73
N LYS A 159 -12.36 -1.30 17.64
CA LYS A 159 -11.06 -1.98 17.51
C LYS A 159 -11.14 -3.11 16.49
N ALA A 160 -10.06 -3.31 15.75
CA ALA A 160 -9.99 -4.34 14.70
C ALA A 160 -10.36 -5.74 15.21
N LYS A 161 -9.92 -6.11 16.42
CA LYS A 161 -10.25 -7.41 17.05
C LYS A 161 -11.76 -7.59 17.29
N ASP A 162 -12.43 -6.53 17.74
CA ASP A 162 -13.86 -6.58 18.03
C ASP A 162 -14.67 -6.60 16.72
N LEU A 163 -14.23 -5.85 15.72
CA LEU A 163 -14.80 -5.89 14.37
C LEU A 163 -14.66 -7.29 13.77
N ALA A 164 -13.44 -7.85 13.78
CA ALA A 164 -13.16 -9.17 13.24
C ALA A 164 -14.09 -10.24 13.88
N LYS A 165 -14.27 -10.19 15.19
CA LYS A 165 -15.19 -11.10 15.91
C LYS A 165 -16.63 -10.97 15.41
N ARG A 166 -17.16 -9.72 15.31
CA ARG A 166 -18.53 -9.46 14.86
C ARG A 166 -18.76 -9.88 13.41
N LEU A 167 -17.80 -9.57 12.51
CA LEU A 167 -17.89 -9.97 11.11
C LEU A 167 -17.80 -11.49 10.97
N TYR A 168 -16.92 -12.13 11.72
CA TYR A 168 -16.81 -13.59 11.72
C TYR A 168 -18.10 -14.27 12.20
N GLU A 169 -18.68 -13.81 13.31
CA GLU A 169 -19.93 -14.37 13.84
C GLU A 169 -21.11 -14.24 12.88
N ARG A 170 -21.15 -13.17 12.07
CA ARG A 170 -22.26 -12.87 11.17
C ARG A 170 -22.08 -13.47 9.76
N TYR A 171 -20.87 -13.39 9.20
CA TYR A 171 -20.63 -13.69 7.79
C TYR A 171 -19.75 -14.90 7.54
N ALA A 172 -19.04 -15.45 8.55
CA ALA A 172 -18.20 -16.60 8.31
C ALA A 172 -19.03 -17.87 8.09
N CYS A 173 -18.91 -18.39 6.89
CA CYS A 173 -19.42 -19.71 6.56
C CYS A 173 -18.49 -20.77 7.15
N LYS A 174 -18.99 -21.64 8.01
CA LYS A 174 -18.21 -22.79 8.47
C LYS A 174 -18.04 -23.77 7.31
N LEU A 175 -16.82 -23.93 6.81
CA LEU A 175 -16.48 -24.86 5.73
C LEU A 175 -16.93 -26.31 5.99
N GLU A 176 -17.09 -26.66 7.27
CA GLU A 176 -17.61 -27.96 7.72
C GLU A 176 -19.03 -28.25 7.17
N ASN A 177 -19.81 -27.20 6.90
CA ASN A 177 -21.18 -27.29 6.43
C ASN A 177 -21.31 -27.50 4.91
N TYR A 178 -20.20 -27.53 4.16
CA TYR A 178 -20.20 -27.65 2.71
C TYR A 178 -19.50 -28.90 2.25
N SER A 179 -20.11 -29.61 1.29
CA SER A 179 -19.67 -30.91 0.75
C SER A 179 -18.80 -30.82 -0.50
N PHE A 180 -18.10 -29.70 -0.72
CA PHE A 180 -17.18 -29.55 -1.86
C PHE A 180 -15.76 -30.01 -1.50
N ASP A 181 -14.95 -30.28 -2.53
CA ASP A 181 -13.53 -30.56 -2.38
C ASP A 181 -12.80 -29.31 -1.85
N LYS A 182 -12.14 -29.45 -0.69
CA LYS A 182 -11.48 -28.35 0.04
C LYS A 182 -9.99 -28.26 -0.27
N SER A 183 -9.46 -29.12 -1.14
CA SER A 183 -8.03 -29.14 -1.48
C SER A 183 -7.54 -27.83 -2.06
N ASP A 184 -8.35 -27.17 -2.87
CA ASP A 184 -8.04 -25.84 -3.42
C ASP A 184 -8.05 -24.72 -2.35
N CYS A 185 -8.78 -24.93 -1.24
CA CYS A 185 -8.84 -23.96 -0.15
C CYS A 185 -7.55 -23.95 0.69
N GLU A 186 -6.81 -25.05 0.77
CA GLU A 186 -5.54 -25.13 1.49
C GLU A 186 -4.43 -24.30 0.81
N THR A 187 -4.54 -24.12 -0.50
CA THR A 187 -3.61 -23.31 -1.31
C THR A 187 -4.15 -21.93 -1.65
N CYS A 188 -5.41 -21.64 -1.33
CA CYS A 188 -6.06 -20.37 -1.64
C CYS A 188 -5.44 -19.22 -0.85
N LEU A 189 -5.03 -18.17 -1.56
CA LEU A 189 -4.43 -16.96 -0.97
C LEU A 189 -5.34 -16.22 0.02
N LEU A 190 -6.66 -16.41 -0.08
CA LEU A 190 -7.65 -15.87 0.84
C LEU A 190 -7.72 -16.68 2.15
N TYR A 191 -7.32 -17.97 2.10
CA TYR A 191 -7.41 -18.90 3.24
C TYR A 191 -6.12 -19.00 4.05
N THR A 192 -4.96 -18.60 3.51
CA THR A 192 -3.67 -18.58 4.21
C THR A 192 -3.48 -17.39 5.15
N SER A 193 -4.54 -16.62 5.40
CA SER A 193 -4.57 -15.74 6.57
C SER A 193 -4.62 -16.63 7.82
N PRO A 194 -3.69 -16.53 8.78
CA PRO A 194 -3.71 -17.38 9.96
C PRO A 194 -5.08 -17.29 10.62
N SER A 195 -5.69 -18.47 10.82
CA SER A 195 -6.93 -18.57 11.59
C SER A 195 -6.71 -17.94 12.96
N PRO A 196 -7.67 -17.20 13.53
CA PRO A 196 -7.56 -16.67 14.89
C PRO A 196 -7.38 -17.74 15.98
N ARG A 197 -7.28 -19.03 15.60
CA ARG A 197 -7.09 -20.15 16.53
C ARG A 197 -5.66 -20.63 16.68
N ASP A 198 -4.71 -20.06 15.91
CA ASP A 198 -3.29 -20.46 15.95
C ASP A 198 -2.41 -19.48 16.74
N GLY A 199 -2.97 -18.84 17.77
CA GLY A 199 -2.27 -17.97 18.71
C GLY A 199 -2.70 -18.20 20.13
#